data_8b64018dacf3d5db3982c6b8003141cc
#
_entry.id   8b64018dacf3d5db3982c6b8003141cc
#
_cell.length_a   1.000
_cell.length_b   1.000
_cell.length_c   1.000
_cell.angle_alpha   90.00
_cell.angle_beta   90.00
_cell.angle_gamma   90.00
#
_symmetry.space_group_name_H-M   'P 1'
#
loop_
_entity.id
_entity.type
_entity.pdbx_description
1 polymer ?
#
loop_
_entity_poly.entity_id
_entity_poly.type
_entity_poly.pdbx_seq_one_letter_code
_entity_poly.pdbx_strand_id
1 'polypeptide(L)'
;MSYQYHDESIVTELPEDTVFVFGSNLAGIHDSGAARVAAQHFAAVKGVGRGWAGQSFAIPTLNEHLQQMPLSQIEHYVDDFKIYAKKHPKMKFFLKVLGCGIAGYKVSEIAPLFKGIHSNVIFPESFRPYIEEDAVSQFPNLTAETVHAFINDEVIFYFNHGYESFEEALDKTHLSAAEKAIALVVLNEEIYPRDRYGRGREHEITDILSKLNGKIFNFQSNSEGAMIFVGVIIALMELYDIDEYDFMKLWRGELEIQHPVNRNSH
;
A
#
# COMPACT_ATOMS: atom_id res chain seq x y z
N MET A 1 -6.23 -11.45 -2.10
CA MET A 1 -7.22 -11.53 -3.22
C MET A 1 -6.45 -11.87 -4.47
N SER A 2 -6.88 -12.84 -5.27
CA SER A 2 -6.20 -13.19 -6.52
C SER A 2 -6.73 -12.30 -7.65
N TYR A 3 -5.86 -11.59 -8.34
CA TYR A 3 -6.19 -10.83 -9.54
C TYR A 3 -6.09 -11.70 -10.79
N GLN A 4 -6.75 -11.28 -11.87
CA GLN A 4 -6.65 -11.88 -13.18
C GLN A 4 -5.69 -11.06 -14.04
N TYR A 5 -4.94 -11.73 -14.93
CA TYR A 5 -3.97 -11.10 -15.83
C TYR A 5 -4.19 -11.50 -17.27
N HIS A 6 -3.78 -10.67 -18.20
CA HIS A 6 -3.82 -10.90 -19.64
C HIS A 6 -2.45 -10.66 -20.30
N ASP A 7 -2.22 -11.31 -21.40
CA ASP A 7 -0.95 -11.34 -22.17
C ASP A 7 -0.63 -10.07 -22.97
N GLU A 8 -1.42 -9.01 -22.79
CA GLU A 8 -1.25 -7.70 -23.46
C GLU A 8 -1.47 -7.70 -24.98
N SER A 9 -1.94 -8.79 -25.55
CA SER A 9 -2.31 -8.86 -26.97
C SER A 9 -3.35 -7.79 -27.35
N ILE A 10 -3.46 -7.52 -28.63
CA ILE A 10 -4.46 -6.60 -29.14
C ILE A 10 -5.84 -7.27 -29.01
N VAL A 11 -6.73 -6.58 -28.33
CA VAL A 11 -8.11 -7.02 -28.11
C VAL A 11 -9.06 -6.10 -28.84
N THR A 12 -9.93 -6.66 -29.67
CA THR A 12 -10.94 -5.91 -30.45
C THR A 12 -12.37 -6.24 -30.01
N GLU A 13 -12.56 -7.25 -29.18
CA GLU A 13 -13.84 -7.67 -28.63
C GLU A 13 -13.66 -8.07 -27.17
N LEU A 14 -14.62 -7.76 -26.33
CA LEU A 14 -14.74 -8.17 -24.93
C LEU A 14 -16.17 -8.55 -24.62
N PRO A 15 -16.43 -9.41 -23.62
CA PRO A 15 -17.77 -9.68 -23.14
C PRO A 15 -18.53 -8.40 -22.79
N GLU A 16 -19.86 -8.41 -22.88
CA GLU A 16 -20.71 -7.24 -22.61
C GLU A 16 -20.55 -6.68 -21.20
N ASP A 17 -20.22 -7.55 -20.23
CA ASP A 17 -19.95 -7.19 -18.83
C ASP A 17 -18.53 -6.67 -18.56
N THR A 18 -17.72 -6.59 -19.60
CA THR A 18 -16.29 -6.21 -19.49
C THR A 18 -16.00 -4.89 -20.18
N VAL A 19 -15.44 -3.94 -19.44
CA VAL A 19 -15.10 -2.58 -19.88
C VAL A 19 -13.63 -2.48 -20.23
N PHE A 20 -13.32 -1.93 -21.39
CA PHE A 20 -11.96 -1.67 -21.85
C PHE A 20 -11.40 -0.41 -21.19
N VAL A 21 -10.38 -0.55 -20.33
CA VAL A 21 -9.76 0.58 -19.61
C VAL A 21 -8.45 0.97 -20.28
N PHE A 22 -8.31 2.24 -20.61
CA PHE A 22 -7.19 2.70 -21.43
C PHE A 22 -6.64 4.06 -21.03
N GLY A 23 -5.38 4.31 -21.36
CA GLY A 23 -4.73 5.61 -21.21
C GLY A 23 -5.22 6.63 -22.24
N SER A 24 -5.61 7.79 -21.77
CA SER A 24 -6.18 8.87 -22.56
C SER A 24 -5.45 10.20 -22.31
N ASN A 25 -6.02 11.28 -22.84
CA ASN A 25 -5.65 12.67 -22.58
C ASN A 25 -6.90 13.50 -22.26
N LEU A 26 -6.74 14.62 -21.57
CA LEU A 26 -7.87 15.44 -21.16
C LEU A 26 -8.69 16.02 -22.32
N ALA A 27 -8.09 16.17 -23.52
CA ALA A 27 -8.80 16.62 -24.73
C ALA A 27 -9.69 15.52 -25.33
N GLY A 28 -9.57 14.25 -24.91
CA GLY A 28 -10.29 13.12 -25.48
C GLY A 28 -9.94 12.83 -26.93
N ILE A 29 -8.68 13.04 -27.31
CA ILE A 29 -8.14 12.70 -28.64
C ILE A 29 -7.74 11.23 -28.61
N HIS A 30 -8.46 10.41 -29.39
CA HIS A 30 -8.29 8.96 -29.41
C HIS A 30 -7.74 8.45 -30.75
N ASP A 31 -6.66 9.06 -31.24
CA ASP A 31 -6.15 8.82 -32.60
C ASP A 31 -4.97 7.80 -32.62
N SER A 32 -4.47 7.35 -31.49
CA SER A 32 -3.32 6.43 -31.43
C SER A 32 -3.41 5.41 -30.28
N GLY A 33 -2.63 4.33 -30.36
CA GLY A 33 -2.45 3.33 -29.30
C GLY A 33 -3.76 2.71 -28.81
N ALA A 34 -3.83 2.44 -27.52
CA ALA A 34 -5.02 1.86 -26.88
C ALA A 34 -6.26 2.77 -26.99
N ALA A 35 -6.08 4.10 -27.02
CA ALA A 35 -7.18 5.04 -27.17
C ALA A 35 -7.86 4.89 -28.55
N ARG A 36 -7.09 4.65 -29.62
CA ARG A 36 -7.65 4.37 -30.96
C ARG A 36 -8.40 3.04 -30.97
N VAL A 37 -7.87 2.02 -30.32
CA VAL A 37 -8.57 0.71 -30.20
C VAL A 37 -9.89 0.91 -29.45
N ALA A 38 -9.89 1.68 -28.36
CA ALA A 38 -11.08 1.99 -27.61
C ALA A 38 -12.15 2.71 -28.46
N ALA A 39 -11.75 3.69 -29.28
CA ALA A 39 -12.66 4.41 -30.15
C ALA A 39 -13.23 3.54 -31.28
N GLN A 40 -12.42 2.64 -31.85
CA GLN A 40 -12.82 1.78 -32.96
C GLN A 40 -13.69 0.58 -32.55
N HIS A 41 -13.44 0.01 -31.34
CA HIS A 41 -14.00 -1.28 -30.96
C HIS A 41 -14.85 -1.24 -29.69
N PHE A 42 -14.67 -0.25 -28.80
CA PHE A 42 -15.28 -0.20 -27.48
C PHE A 42 -16.08 1.09 -27.26
N ALA A 43 -16.48 1.75 -28.33
CA ALA A 43 -17.32 2.94 -28.32
C ALA A 43 -16.82 4.07 -27.42
N ALA A 44 -15.50 4.24 -27.29
CA ALA A 44 -14.95 5.43 -26.64
C ALA A 44 -15.30 6.68 -27.45
N VAL A 45 -15.79 7.71 -26.77
CA VAL A 45 -16.31 8.93 -27.41
C VAL A 45 -15.21 9.97 -27.56
N LYS A 46 -15.00 10.47 -28.76
CA LYS A 46 -14.06 11.57 -29.02
C LYS A 46 -14.48 12.82 -28.24
N GLY A 47 -13.53 13.48 -27.57
CA GLY A 47 -13.76 14.60 -26.67
C GLY A 47 -14.04 14.19 -25.23
N VAL A 48 -14.20 12.89 -24.93
CA VAL A 48 -14.36 12.38 -23.55
C VAL A 48 -13.03 11.76 -23.12
N GLY A 49 -12.19 12.56 -22.44
CA GLY A 49 -10.83 12.18 -22.04
C GLY A 49 -10.74 11.42 -20.71
N ARG A 50 -11.84 11.36 -19.93
CA ARG A 50 -11.87 10.68 -18.63
C ARG A 50 -13.22 10.02 -18.35
N GLY A 51 -13.16 8.91 -17.59
CA GLY A 51 -14.36 8.22 -17.12
C GLY A 51 -14.97 7.29 -18.14
N TRP A 52 -16.18 6.84 -17.87
CA TRP A 52 -16.88 5.82 -18.63
C TRP A 52 -17.59 6.40 -19.85
N ALA A 53 -17.42 5.74 -21.01
CA ALA A 53 -18.15 6.04 -22.24
C ALA A 53 -18.24 4.78 -23.11
N GLY A 54 -19.45 4.40 -23.52
CA GLY A 54 -19.70 3.15 -24.26
C GLY A 54 -19.25 1.92 -23.44
N GLN A 55 -18.47 1.04 -24.06
CA GLN A 55 -17.85 -0.11 -23.39
C GLN A 55 -16.41 0.18 -22.97
N SER A 56 -16.11 1.44 -22.65
CA SER A 56 -14.75 1.85 -22.33
C SER A 56 -14.68 2.79 -21.13
N PHE A 57 -13.49 2.86 -20.50
CA PHE A 57 -13.19 3.79 -19.42
C PHE A 57 -11.83 4.45 -19.68
N ALA A 58 -11.81 5.78 -19.78
CA ALA A 58 -10.63 6.57 -20.07
C ALA A 58 -9.96 7.07 -18.79
N ILE A 59 -8.64 6.85 -18.66
CA ILE A 59 -7.80 7.39 -17.60
C ILE A 59 -6.77 8.32 -18.22
N PRO A 60 -6.87 9.65 -18.04
CA PRO A 60 -5.95 10.58 -18.66
C PRO A 60 -4.56 10.49 -18.04
N THR A 61 -3.56 10.42 -18.89
CA THR A 61 -2.13 10.44 -18.57
C THR A 61 -1.41 11.64 -19.21
N LEU A 62 -2.12 12.35 -20.10
CA LEU A 62 -1.70 13.58 -20.75
C LEU A 62 -2.75 14.65 -20.51
N ASN A 63 -2.32 15.91 -20.42
CA ASN A 63 -3.19 17.05 -20.34
C ASN A 63 -3.90 17.35 -21.68
N GLU A 64 -4.66 18.44 -21.76
CA GLU A 64 -5.38 18.89 -22.97
C GLU A 64 -4.46 19.27 -24.14
N HIS A 65 -3.20 19.56 -23.86
CA HIS A 65 -2.16 19.89 -24.85
C HIS A 65 -1.29 18.68 -25.21
N LEU A 66 -1.69 17.47 -24.82
CA LEU A 66 -0.96 16.22 -25.02
C LEU A 66 0.42 16.17 -24.35
N GLN A 67 0.61 16.97 -23.30
CA GLN A 67 1.83 16.95 -22.49
C GLN A 67 1.66 15.97 -21.32
N GLN A 68 2.75 15.36 -20.92
CA GLN A 68 2.82 14.46 -19.77
C GLN A 68 2.26 15.16 -18.51
N MET A 69 1.36 14.49 -17.80
CA MET A 69 0.87 14.93 -16.51
C MET A 69 1.73 14.37 -15.38
N PRO A 70 1.92 15.10 -14.27
CA PRO A 70 2.56 14.56 -13.07
C PRO A 70 1.86 13.30 -12.55
N LEU A 71 2.62 12.35 -11.98
CA LEU A 71 2.07 11.11 -11.40
C LEU A 71 0.98 11.39 -10.38
N SER A 72 1.13 12.41 -9.54
CA SER A 72 0.12 12.80 -8.54
C SER A 72 -1.23 13.19 -9.16
N GLN A 73 -1.24 13.75 -10.37
CA GLN A 73 -2.49 14.04 -11.09
C GLN A 73 -3.08 12.77 -11.71
N ILE A 74 -2.23 11.90 -12.27
CA ILE A 74 -2.66 10.61 -12.81
C ILE A 74 -3.27 9.75 -11.70
N GLU A 75 -2.67 9.75 -10.52
CA GLU A 75 -3.17 9.05 -9.33
C GLU A 75 -4.61 9.41 -8.99
N HIS A 76 -4.98 10.69 -9.01
CA HIS A 76 -6.37 11.10 -8.78
C HIS A 76 -7.36 10.46 -9.78
N TYR A 77 -6.97 10.33 -11.06
CA TYR A 77 -7.82 9.67 -12.07
C TYR A 77 -7.85 8.16 -11.91
N VAL A 78 -6.76 7.57 -11.42
CA VAL A 78 -6.73 6.16 -11.07
C VAL A 78 -7.60 5.90 -9.84
N ASP A 79 -7.60 6.79 -8.84
CA ASP A 79 -8.47 6.68 -7.67
C ASP A 79 -9.96 6.82 -8.04
N ASP A 80 -10.30 7.72 -8.94
CA ASP A 80 -11.66 7.80 -9.51
C ASP A 80 -12.06 6.45 -10.15
N PHE A 81 -11.15 5.83 -10.88
CA PHE A 81 -11.36 4.52 -11.46
C PHE A 81 -11.51 3.41 -10.40
N LYS A 82 -10.67 3.40 -9.34
CA LYS A 82 -10.80 2.45 -8.22
C LYS A 82 -12.17 2.53 -7.56
N ILE A 83 -12.65 3.76 -7.32
CA ILE A 83 -13.99 4.00 -6.76
C ILE A 83 -15.06 3.49 -7.72
N TYR A 84 -14.91 3.72 -9.01
CA TYR A 84 -15.84 3.26 -10.02
C TYR A 84 -15.91 1.73 -10.09
N ALA A 85 -14.76 1.05 -10.15
CA ALA A 85 -14.67 -0.39 -10.18
C ALA A 85 -15.32 -1.04 -8.94
N LYS A 86 -15.05 -0.48 -7.76
CA LYS A 86 -15.65 -0.94 -6.49
C LYS A 86 -17.18 -0.79 -6.46
N LYS A 87 -17.71 0.27 -7.05
CA LYS A 87 -19.16 0.51 -7.14
C LYS A 87 -19.87 -0.40 -8.15
N HIS A 88 -19.13 -1.01 -9.07
CA HIS A 88 -19.67 -1.87 -10.13
C HIS A 88 -19.09 -3.30 -10.05
N PRO A 89 -19.32 -4.04 -8.94
CA PRO A 89 -18.65 -5.33 -8.68
C PRO A 89 -19.08 -6.45 -9.65
N LYS A 90 -20.20 -6.27 -10.39
CA LYS A 90 -20.66 -7.22 -11.41
C LYS A 90 -20.00 -7.01 -12.77
N MET A 91 -19.36 -5.87 -12.99
CA MET A 91 -18.62 -5.59 -14.21
C MET A 91 -17.16 -6.01 -14.05
N LYS A 92 -16.53 -6.38 -15.15
CA LYS A 92 -15.09 -6.60 -15.24
C LYS A 92 -14.43 -5.42 -15.95
N PHE A 93 -13.19 -5.14 -15.61
CA PHE A 93 -12.43 -4.04 -16.18
C PHE A 93 -11.12 -4.56 -16.76
N PHE A 94 -11.03 -4.59 -18.08
CA PHE A 94 -9.85 -5.03 -18.82
C PHE A 94 -8.88 -3.85 -18.95
N LEU A 95 -7.88 -3.78 -18.07
CA LEU A 95 -6.94 -2.68 -17.98
C LEU A 95 -5.79 -2.87 -18.98
N LYS A 96 -5.63 -1.95 -19.93
CA LYS A 96 -4.45 -1.88 -20.76
C LYS A 96 -3.30 -1.14 -20.05
N VAL A 97 -2.06 -1.46 -20.41
CA VAL A 97 -0.91 -0.66 -20.02
C VAL A 97 -1.15 0.78 -20.46
N LEU A 98 -1.10 1.71 -19.49
CA LEU A 98 -1.33 3.13 -19.74
C LEU A 98 -0.18 3.98 -19.20
N GLY A 99 -0.02 5.21 -19.73
CA GLY A 99 1.05 6.11 -19.34
C GLY A 99 2.46 5.75 -19.83
N CYS A 100 2.67 4.54 -20.33
CA CYS A 100 4.00 4.03 -20.73
C CYS A 100 4.35 4.28 -22.21
N GLY A 101 3.46 4.87 -22.98
CA GLY A 101 3.69 5.26 -24.37
C GLY A 101 4.09 6.74 -24.48
N ILE A 102 3.21 7.56 -25.07
CA ILE A 102 3.46 8.99 -25.31
C ILE A 102 3.75 9.75 -24.01
N ALA A 103 3.10 9.38 -22.91
CA ALA A 103 3.35 10.00 -21.61
C ALA A 103 4.74 9.65 -21.02
N GLY A 104 5.42 8.60 -21.51
CA GLY A 104 6.84 8.34 -21.21
C GLY A 104 7.15 7.75 -19.85
N TYR A 105 6.16 7.33 -19.07
CA TYR A 105 6.36 6.67 -17.78
C TYR A 105 6.80 5.22 -17.95
N LYS A 106 7.47 4.70 -16.91
CA LYS A 106 7.79 3.28 -16.81
C LYS A 106 6.61 2.53 -16.16
N VAL A 107 6.51 1.25 -16.46
CA VAL A 107 5.54 0.35 -15.80
C VAL A 107 5.71 0.39 -14.29
N SER A 108 6.94 0.44 -13.79
CA SER A 108 7.28 0.55 -12.36
C SER A 108 6.75 1.81 -11.68
N GLU A 109 6.42 2.86 -12.44
CA GLU A 109 5.87 4.11 -11.91
C GLU A 109 4.33 4.13 -11.95
N ILE A 110 3.73 3.48 -12.96
CA ILE A 110 2.28 3.49 -13.18
C ILE A 110 1.59 2.34 -12.46
N ALA A 111 2.13 1.11 -12.54
CA ALA A 111 1.48 -0.07 -11.97
C ALA A 111 1.19 0.06 -10.46
N PRO A 112 2.09 0.61 -9.63
CA PRO A 112 1.82 0.79 -8.20
C PRO A 112 0.60 1.67 -7.89
N LEU A 113 0.22 2.59 -8.77
CA LEU A 113 -0.97 3.43 -8.60
C LEU A 113 -2.27 2.61 -8.50
N PHE A 114 -2.27 1.38 -9.04
CA PHE A 114 -3.44 0.48 -9.04
C PHE A 114 -3.49 -0.47 -7.84
N LYS A 115 -2.55 -0.39 -6.90
CA LYS A 115 -2.57 -1.21 -5.68
C LYS A 115 -3.89 -1.06 -4.92
N GLY A 116 -4.37 -2.17 -4.33
CA GLY A 116 -5.58 -2.18 -3.53
C GLY A 116 -6.90 -2.02 -4.29
N ILE A 117 -6.88 -2.07 -5.62
CA ILE A 117 -8.11 -2.01 -6.43
C ILE A 117 -8.97 -3.26 -6.25
N HIS A 118 -10.26 -3.15 -6.50
CA HIS A 118 -11.19 -4.28 -6.41
C HIS A 118 -10.83 -5.39 -7.40
N SER A 119 -11.06 -6.66 -7.01
CA SER A 119 -10.65 -7.87 -7.76
C SER A 119 -11.33 -8.08 -9.12
N ASN A 120 -12.27 -7.21 -9.50
CA ASN A 120 -12.92 -7.24 -10.82
C ASN A 120 -12.09 -6.57 -11.93
N VAL A 121 -10.86 -6.15 -11.65
CA VAL A 121 -9.92 -5.62 -12.64
C VAL A 121 -9.01 -6.76 -13.15
N ILE A 122 -8.90 -6.86 -14.47
CA ILE A 122 -8.01 -7.77 -15.18
C ILE A 122 -6.80 -6.95 -15.61
N PHE A 123 -5.65 -7.25 -15.06
CA PHE A 123 -4.41 -6.50 -15.26
C PHE A 123 -3.60 -6.95 -16.47
N PRO A 124 -2.80 -6.08 -17.09
CA PRO A 124 -1.75 -6.53 -17.99
C PRO A 124 -0.68 -7.33 -17.23
N GLU A 125 -0.14 -8.37 -17.84
CA GLU A 125 0.87 -9.24 -17.22
C GLU A 125 2.10 -8.46 -16.71
N SER A 126 2.50 -7.40 -17.42
CA SER A 126 3.60 -6.54 -17.01
C SER A 126 3.38 -5.79 -15.68
N PHE A 127 2.13 -5.71 -15.20
CA PHE A 127 1.82 -5.10 -13.90
C PHE A 127 1.96 -6.09 -12.76
N ARG A 128 1.95 -7.41 -13.01
CA ARG A 128 1.99 -8.46 -12.00
C ARG A 128 3.08 -8.25 -10.94
N PRO A 129 4.35 -7.98 -11.28
CA PRO A 129 5.39 -7.78 -10.28
C PRO A 129 5.06 -6.66 -9.29
N TYR A 130 4.39 -5.60 -9.76
CA TYR A 130 4.09 -4.41 -8.96
C TYR A 130 2.76 -4.49 -8.21
N ILE A 131 1.87 -5.40 -8.61
CA ILE A 131 0.55 -5.61 -8.00
C ILE A 131 0.59 -6.78 -7.00
N GLU A 132 1.31 -7.87 -7.33
CA GLU A 132 1.43 -9.07 -6.50
C GLU A 132 2.65 -9.07 -5.56
N GLU A 133 3.68 -8.29 -5.87
CA GLU A 133 4.87 -8.16 -4.99
C GLU A 133 4.50 -7.74 -3.56
N ASP A 134 3.31 -7.17 -3.38
CA ASP A 134 2.85 -6.71 -2.08
C ASP A 134 2.44 -7.82 -1.10
N ALA A 135 2.23 -9.04 -1.53
CA ALA A 135 1.87 -10.12 -0.59
C ALA A 135 3.11 -10.78 0.05
N VAL A 136 4.26 -10.71 -0.61
CA VAL A 136 5.50 -11.36 -0.13
C VAL A 136 6.55 -10.34 0.31
N SER A 137 6.62 -9.18 -0.34
CA SER A 137 7.59 -8.11 -0.01
C SER A 137 7.08 -7.07 1.00
N GLN A 138 5.78 -7.04 1.27
CA GLN A 138 5.19 -6.10 2.22
C GLN A 138 5.58 -6.36 3.68
N PHE A 139 5.94 -7.60 3.98
CA PHE A 139 6.26 -8.00 5.33
C PHE A 139 7.60 -8.73 5.34
N PRO A 140 8.71 -7.99 5.51
CA PRO A 140 10.03 -8.60 5.62
C PRO A 140 10.09 -9.56 6.81
N ASN A 141 10.99 -10.52 6.74
CA ASN A 141 11.30 -11.31 7.93
C ASN A 141 11.85 -10.39 9.02
N LEU A 142 11.40 -10.59 10.25
CA LEU A 142 12.01 -9.92 11.40
C LEU A 142 13.29 -10.67 11.78
N THR A 143 14.39 -9.95 11.76
CA THR A 143 15.70 -10.39 12.26
C THR A 143 16.13 -9.45 13.39
N ALA A 144 17.10 -9.86 14.19
CA ALA A 144 17.69 -8.97 15.19
C ALA A 144 18.17 -7.65 14.57
N GLU A 145 18.77 -7.71 13.37
CA GLU A 145 19.26 -6.55 12.64
C GLU A 145 18.13 -5.58 12.27
N THR A 146 17.02 -6.09 11.71
CA THR A 146 15.87 -5.26 11.34
C THR A 146 15.18 -4.65 12.56
N VAL A 147 15.05 -5.41 13.65
CA VAL A 147 14.48 -4.91 14.91
C VAL A 147 15.41 -3.92 15.59
N HIS A 148 16.71 -4.15 15.58
CA HIS A 148 17.69 -3.20 16.12
C HIS A 148 17.77 -1.92 15.29
N ALA A 149 17.76 -2.01 13.96
CA ALA A 149 17.71 -0.83 13.08
C ALA A 149 16.43 -0.03 13.33
N PHE A 150 15.30 -0.71 13.49
CA PHE A 150 14.02 -0.12 13.83
C PHE A 150 14.04 0.63 15.18
N ILE A 151 14.77 0.08 16.16
CA ILE A 151 14.81 0.63 17.53
C ILE A 151 15.95 1.64 17.73
N ASN A 152 17.12 1.45 17.10
CA ASN A 152 18.34 2.16 17.53
C ASN A 152 18.58 3.53 16.88
N ASP A 153 18.23 3.76 15.62
CA ASP A 153 18.80 4.93 14.95
C ASP A 153 17.82 6.09 14.76
N GLU A 154 16.54 5.82 14.57
CA GLU A 154 15.61 6.91 14.24
C GLU A 154 14.52 7.09 15.31
N VAL A 155 14.00 6.00 15.86
CA VAL A 155 12.92 6.07 16.84
C VAL A 155 13.37 6.77 18.11
N ILE A 156 14.58 6.47 18.63
CA ILE A 156 15.12 7.08 19.87
C ILE A 156 15.46 8.56 19.68
N PHE A 157 16.04 8.90 18.54
CA PHE A 157 16.40 10.30 18.26
C PHE A 157 15.17 11.19 18.23
N TYR A 158 14.10 10.71 17.63
CA TYR A 158 12.86 11.47 17.47
C TYR A 158 12.00 11.50 18.73
N PHE A 159 12.05 10.48 19.60
CA PHE A 159 11.33 10.49 20.88
C PHE A 159 11.78 11.60 21.82
N ASN A 160 13.04 12.00 21.73
CA ASN A 160 13.57 13.12 22.50
C ASN A 160 13.16 14.49 21.96
N HIS A 161 12.54 14.56 20.78
CA HIS A 161 12.18 15.79 20.10
C HIS A 161 10.67 16.01 19.94
N GLY A 162 9.84 15.08 20.41
CA GLY A 162 8.37 15.16 20.38
C GLY A 162 7.76 14.88 19.01
N TYR A 163 6.83 13.96 18.95
CA TYR A 163 5.96 13.73 17.80
C TYR A 163 4.56 14.26 18.08
N GLU A 164 3.93 14.79 17.05
CA GLU A 164 2.54 15.25 17.15
C GLU A 164 1.53 14.09 16.98
N SER A 165 1.95 12.95 16.34
CA SER A 165 1.06 11.81 16.10
C SER A 165 1.82 10.47 15.93
N PHE A 166 1.09 9.36 16.04
CA PHE A 166 1.62 8.02 15.71
C PHE A 166 1.99 7.89 14.23
N GLU A 167 1.24 8.53 13.33
CA GLU A 167 1.55 8.56 11.90
C GLU A 167 2.93 9.12 11.65
N GLU A 168 3.24 10.26 12.25
CA GLU A 168 4.55 10.88 12.11
C GLU A 168 5.67 10.01 12.67
N ALA A 169 5.44 9.35 13.81
CA ALA A 169 6.39 8.40 14.39
C ALA A 169 6.61 7.18 13.48
N LEU A 170 5.55 6.59 12.93
CA LEU A 170 5.62 5.45 12.03
C LEU A 170 6.26 5.78 10.68
N ASP A 171 6.10 7.00 10.18
CA ASP A 171 6.71 7.45 8.91
C ASP A 171 8.23 7.48 8.96
N LYS A 172 8.81 7.58 10.15
CA LYS A 172 10.25 7.53 10.36
C LYS A 172 10.81 6.12 10.50
N THR A 173 9.94 5.11 10.53
CA THR A 173 10.36 3.71 10.63
C THR A 173 10.64 3.10 9.27
N HIS A 174 11.41 2.02 9.23
CA HIS A 174 11.65 1.21 8.03
C HIS A 174 10.48 0.27 7.68
N LEU A 175 9.36 0.36 8.40
CA LEU A 175 8.15 -0.40 8.09
C LEU A 175 7.64 -0.06 6.69
N SER A 176 7.14 -1.07 5.98
CA SER A 176 6.42 -0.87 4.73
C SER A 176 5.13 -0.07 4.95
N ALA A 177 4.59 0.53 3.91
CA ALA A 177 3.33 1.29 4.02
C ALA A 177 2.18 0.45 4.59
N ALA A 178 2.13 -0.85 4.27
CA ALA A 178 1.10 -1.75 4.80
C ALA A 178 1.30 -2.05 6.30
N GLU A 179 2.55 -2.28 6.72
CA GLU A 179 2.88 -2.49 8.14
C GLU A 179 2.58 -1.24 8.96
N LYS A 180 2.94 -0.05 8.45
CA LYS A 180 2.60 1.24 9.07
C LYS A 180 1.09 1.40 9.25
N ALA A 181 0.31 1.09 8.22
CA ALA A 181 -1.15 1.19 8.27
C ALA A 181 -1.75 0.25 9.33
N ILE A 182 -1.28 -1.00 9.41
CA ILE A 182 -1.75 -1.96 10.40
C ILE A 182 -1.27 -1.55 11.79
N ALA A 183 -0.01 -1.17 11.94
CA ALA A 183 0.54 -0.69 13.20
C ALA A 183 -0.23 0.53 13.73
N LEU A 184 -0.62 1.46 12.85
CA LEU A 184 -1.41 2.62 13.21
C LEU A 184 -2.81 2.23 13.74
N VAL A 185 -3.47 1.25 13.12
CA VAL A 185 -4.75 0.71 13.61
C VAL A 185 -4.58 0.10 14.99
N VAL A 186 -3.59 -0.77 15.17
CA VAL A 186 -3.31 -1.41 16.48
C VAL A 186 -3.00 -0.36 17.54
N LEU A 187 -2.15 0.62 17.23
CA LEU A 187 -1.81 1.70 18.16
C LEU A 187 -3.05 2.52 18.59
N ASN A 188 -3.92 2.84 17.65
CA ASN A 188 -5.11 3.65 17.94
C ASN A 188 -6.24 2.85 18.62
N GLU A 189 -6.43 1.59 18.27
CA GLU A 189 -7.55 0.79 18.74
C GLU A 189 -7.24 0.03 20.04
N GLU A 190 -6.02 -0.50 20.18
CA GLU A 190 -5.68 -1.42 21.26
C GLU A 190 -4.88 -0.77 22.40
N ILE A 191 -4.04 0.21 22.07
CA ILE A 191 -3.12 0.79 23.05
C ILE A 191 -3.68 2.08 23.64
N TYR A 192 -4.40 2.86 22.86
CA TYR A 192 -4.95 4.14 23.27
C TYR A 192 -6.33 4.09 23.93
N PRO A 193 -7.27 3.17 23.60
CA PRO A 193 -8.49 3.11 24.37
C PRO A 193 -8.16 2.60 25.77
N ARG A 194 -8.09 3.54 26.70
CA ARG A 194 -8.09 3.21 28.13
C ARG A 194 -9.35 2.43 28.44
N ASP A 195 -9.23 1.37 29.21
CA ASP A 195 -10.38 0.66 29.72
C ASP A 195 -11.31 1.64 30.47
N ARG A 196 -12.51 1.19 30.83
CA ARG A 196 -13.52 1.99 31.53
C ARG A 196 -13.00 2.60 32.85
N TYR A 197 -11.83 2.19 33.33
CA TYR A 197 -11.14 2.62 34.55
C TYR A 197 -9.88 3.44 34.28
N GLY A 198 -9.59 3.78 33.03
CA GLY A 198 -8.42 4.55 32.64
C GLY A 198 -7.09 3.77 32.70
N ARG A 199 -7.17 2.43 32.74
CA ARG A 199 -6.00 1.55 32.75
C ARG A 199 -5.73 1.08 31.32
N GLY A 200 -4.61 1.50 30.74
CA GLY A 200 -4.09 0.94 29.50
C GLY A 200 -3.24 -0.32 29.78
N ARG A 201 -2.58 -0.84 28.75
CA ARG A 201 -1.62 -1.96 28.86
C ARG A 201 -0.30 -1.53 29.54
N GLU A 202 -0.33 -0.58 30.46
CA GLU A 202 0.84 0.02 31.14
C GLU A 202 1.70 -1.00 31.86
N HIS A 203 1.11 -2.09 32.37
CA HIS A 203 1.83 -3.15 33.06
C HIS A 203 2.64 -4.01 32.06
N GLU A 204 2.11 -4.33 30.87
CA GLU A 204 2.83 -5.04 29.82
C GLU A 204 3.98 -4.18 29.30
N ILE A 205 3.72 -2.90 29.12
CA ILE A 205 4.69 -1.88 28.77
C ILE A 205 5.86 -1.85 29.75
N THR A 206 5.55 -1.77 31.04
CA THR A 206 6.56 -1.73 32.11
C THR A 206 7.38 -3.02 32.15
N ASP A 207 6.74 -4.15 31.89
CA ASP A 207 7.39 -5.46 31.88
C ASP A 207 8.34 -5.62 30.68
N ILE A 208 7.91 -5.24 29.48
CA ILE A 208 8.74 -5.21 28.26
C ILE A 208 9.93 -4.25 28.46
N LEU A 209 9.69 -3.03 28.92
CA LEU A 209 10.75 -2.07 29.20
C LEU A 209 11.72 -2.58 30.29
N SER A 210 11.26 -3.24 31.33
CA SER A 210 12.12 -3.80 32.38
C SER A 210 12.98 -4.94 31.88
N LYS A 211 12.50 -5.74 30.92
CA LYS A 211 13.22 -6.88 30.31
C LYS A 211 14.17 -6.45 29.19
N LEU A 212 13.84 -5.42 28.45
CA LEU A 212 14.77 -4.74 27.54
C LEU A 212 15.87 -4.00 28.29
N ASN A 213 15.64 -3.82 29.55
CA ASN A 213 16.46 -3.39 30.67
C ASN A 213 17.76 -2.65 30.41
N GLY A 214 17.75 -1.37 30.73
CA GLY A 214 18.92 -0.65 31.32
C GLY A 214 20.15 -0.47 30.42
N LYS A 215 20.29 -1.23 29.35
CA LYS A 215 21.43 -1.16 28.45
C LYS A 215 21.24 -0.21 27.27
N ILE A 216 20.00 0.15 26.95
CA ILE A 216 19.70 0.92 25.73
C ILE A 216 18.92 2.20 26.01
N PHE A 217 18.08 2.24 27.05
CA PHE A 217 17.19 3.38 27.28
C PHE A 217 17.23 3.94 28.69
N ASN A 218 17.54 5.23 28.78
CA ASN A 218 17.36 6.03 29.98
C ASN A 218 15.96 6.68 29.96
N PHE A 219 14.90 5.89 29.75
CA PHE A 219 13.55 6.41 29.76
C PHE A 219 13.08 6.60 31.22
N GLN A 220 12.62 7.80 31.54
CA GLN A 220 11.73 7.97 32.67
C GLN A 220 10.41 7.27 32.32
N SER A 221 9.99 6.33 33.15
CA SER A 221 8.90 5.39 32.94
C SER A 221 7.51 6.00 32.62
N ASN A 222 7.39 7.30 32.59
CA ASN A 222 6.15 8.03 32.33
C ASN A 222 6.26 9.02 31.16
N SER A 223 7.27 8.91 30.31
CA SER A 223 7.37 9.79 29.15
C SER A 223 6.47 9.29 28.01
N GLU A 224 5.76 10.20 27.37
CA GLU A 224 4.92 9.93 26.21
C GLU A 224 5.69 9.17 25.11
N GLY A 225 6.98 9.47 24.94
CA GLY A 225 7.87 8.77 24.04
C GLY A 225 8.11 7.29 24.36
N ALA A 226 8.21 6.93 25.64
CA ALA A 226 8.33 5.53 26.07
C ALA A 226 7.06 4.75 25.74
N MET A 227 5.89 5.35 25.92
CA MET A 227 4.60 4.73 25.60
C MET A 227 4.45 4.46 24.10
N ILE A 228 4.81 5.42 23.25
CA ILE A 228 4.77 5.25 21.79
C ILE A 228 5.71 4.11 21.38
N PHE A 229 6.93 4.10 21.90
CA PHE A 229 7.92 3.06 21.59
C PHE A 229 7.44 1.64 21.92
N VAL A 230 6.88 1.46 23.09
CA VAL A 230 6.33 0.16 23.49
C VAL A 230 5.10 -0.18 22.65
N GLY A 231 4.29 0.79 22.32
CA GLY A 231 3.18 0.62 21.41
C GLY A 231 3.62 0.06 20.06
N VAL A 232 4.73 0.54 19.54
CA VAL A 232 5.30 0.02 18.27
C VAL A 232 5.81 -1.42 18.44
N ILE A 233 6.44 -1.78 19.56
CA ILE A 233 6.85 -3.16 19.84
C ILE A 233 5.64 -4.08 19.93
N ILE A 234 4.59 -3.68 20.63
CA ILE A 234 3.36 -4.46 20.75
C ILE A 234 2.72 -4.62 19.36
N ALA A 235 2.67 -3.57 18.54
CA ALA A 235 2.16 -3.65 17.18
C ALA A 235 2.96 -4.64 16.31
N LEU A 236 4.30 -4.68 16.45
CA LEU A 236 5.11 -5.68 15.77
C LEU A 236 4.81 -7.10 16.28
N MET A 237 4.64 -7.29 17.57
CA MET A 237 4.31 -8.59 18.17
C MET A 237 2.97 -9.11 17.63
N GLU A 238 1.95 -8.26 17.59
CA GLU A 238 0.63 -8.59 17.01
C GLU A 238 0.73 -8.88 15.50
N LEU A 239 1.42 -8.03 14.74
CA LEU A 239 1.60 -8.19 13.29
C LEU A 239 2.27 -9.50 12.91
N TYR A 240 3.24 -9.96 13.70
CA TYR A 240 4.01 -11.16 13.43
C TYR A 240 3.52 -12.37 14.22
N ASP A 241 2.44 -12.23 14.99
CA ASP A 241 1.86 -13.28 15.84
C ASP A 241 2.92 -13.92 16.74
N ILE A 242 3.61 -13.08 17.50
CA ILE A 242 4.68 -13.49 18.42
C ILE A 242 4.41 -12.99 19.84
N ASP A 243 4.81 -13.80 20.81
CA ASP A 243 4.77 -13.40 22.20
C ASP A 243 6.05 -12.66 22.64
N GLU A 244 6.04 -12.18 23.86
CA GLU A 244 7.16 -11.48 24.47
C GLU A 244 8.43 -12.33 24.54
N TYR A 245 8.30 -13.64 24.76
CA TYR A 245 9.44 -14.56 24.85
C TYR A 245 10.12 -14.71 23.48
N ASP A 246 9.36 -14.83 22.41
CA ASP A 246 9.86 -14.89 21.05
C ASP A 246 10.44 -13.54 20.60
N PHE A 247 9.83 -12.42 21.00
CA PHE A 247 10.42 -11.10 20.77
C PHE A 247 11.79 -10.94 21.44
N MET A 248 11.96 -11.44 22.66
CA MET A 248 13.25 -11.40 23.36
C MET A 248 14.32 -12.28 22.72
N LYS A 249 13.95 -13.43 22.15
CA LYS A 249 14.87 -14.25 21.36
C LYS A 249 15.27 -13.57 20.05
N LEU A 250 14.29 -13.00 19.34
CA LEU A 250 14.50 -12.20 18.14
C LEU A 250 15.48 -11.05 18.43
N TRP A 251 15.26 -10.30 19.52
CA TRP A 251 16.13 -9.22 19.96
C TRP A 251 17.59 -9.65 20.16
N ARG A 252 17.79 -10.88 20.65
CA ARG A 252 19.13 -11.45 20.90
C ARG A 252 19.76 -12.10 19.66
N GLY A 253 19.06 -12.15 18.54
CA GLY A 253 19.51 -12.87 17.34
C GLY A 253 19.41 -14.40 17.46
N GLU A 254 18.62 -14.90 18.40
CA GLU A 254 18.40 -16.33 18.63
C GLU A 254 17.23 -16.87 17.79
N LEU A 255 16.45 -15.99 17.18
CA LEU A 255 15.25 -16.30 16.38
C LEU A 255 15.14 -15.34 15.21
N GLU A 256 14.71 -15.86 14.06
CA GLU A 256 14.24 -15.11 12.91
C GLU A 256 12.77 -15.45 12.67
N ILE A 257 11.93 -14.45 12.42
CA ILE A 257 10.49 -14.62 12.31
C ILE A 257 10.02 -14.25 10.92
N GLN A 258 9.33 -15.19 10.29
CA GLN A 258 8.63 -14.92 9.02
C GLN A 258 7.25 -14.34 9.31
N HIS A 259 6.86 -13.34 8.55
CA HIS A 259 5.52 -12.78 8.66
C HIS A 259 4.44 -13.86 8.37
N PRO A 260 3.34 -13.91 9.14
CA PRO A 260 2.29 -14.92 8.96
C PRO A 260 1.72 -14.99 7.53
N VAL A 261 1.63 -13.86 6.83
CA VAL A 261 1.19 -13.81 5.43
C VAL A 261 2.13 -14.60 4.51
N ASN A 262 3.42 -14.62 4.80
CA ASN A 262 4.42 -15.35 4.01
C ASN A 262 4.42 -16.87 4.29
N ARG A 263 3.91 -17.30 5.45
CA ARG A 263 3.84 -18.73 5.83
C ARG A 263 2.81 -19.52 5.02
N ASN A 264 1.80 -18.86 4.48
CA ASN A 264 0.69 -19.48 3.72
C ASN A 264 0.94 -19.56 2.21
N SER A 265 2.15 -19.21 1.75
CA SER A 265 2.54 -19.17 0.32
C SER A 265 3.29 -20.43 -0.16
N HIS A 266 3.25 -21.53 0.60
CA HIS A 266 3.90 -22.81 0.24
C HIS A 266 2.89 -23.91 0.01
#